data_dfdfa5f9d74d67c4089ddb51e60c7bab
#
_entry.id   dfdfa5f9d74d67c4089ddb51e60c7bab
#
_cell.length_a   1.000
_cell.length_b   1.000
_cell.length_c   1.000
_cell.angle_alpha   90.00
_cell.angle_beta   90.00
_cell.angle_gamma   90.00
#
_symmetry.space_group_name_H-M   'P 1'
#
loop_
_entity.id
_entity.type
_entity.pdbx_description
1 polymer ?
#
loop_
_entity_poly.entity_id
_entity_poly.type
_entity_poly.pdbx_seq_one_letter_code
_entity_poly.pdbx_strand_id
1 'polypeptide(L)'
;MNKKLIENFCSLSVLNITNYIFPVVIIPFLTNRLGSESYGRYAFSLSIIHYFILIIQYGFDLSATRDIALHSEHYYRQNIYSTVMFIKLVFNILFITFLVLMISVIPLMNSDGILYIYGVGIIVGQTLCPFWFFQGIEKMKFITIANFVIRLIPLLLIILYVKDSADGKYVMLFQSIGFMAGMLFSMLVVRFEFKLKFVIPQKKMIQTQ
;
A
#
# COMPACT_ATOMS: atom_id res chain seq x y z
N MET A 1 -5.57 -8.07 32.61
CA MET A 1 -5.49 -8.12 31.14
C MET A 1 -4.43 -7.13 30.68
N ASN A 2 -3.48 -7.52 29.85
CA ASN A 2 -2.30 -6.69 29.52
C ASN A 2 -2.74 -5.46 28.71
N LYS A 3 -2.46 -4.23 29.17
CA LYS A 3 -2.85 -2.95 28.52
C LYS A 3 -2.51 -2.93 27.01
N LYS A 4 -1.35 -3.52 26.66
CA LYS A 4 -0.89 -3.65 25.26
C LYS A 4 -1.81 -4.55 24.43
N LEU A 5 -2.33 -5.62 25.02
CA LEU A 5 -3.24 -6.55 24.35
C LEU A 5 -4.58 -5.87 24.00
N ILE A 6 -5.11 -5.07 24.92
CA ILE A 6 -6.36 -4.32 24.70
C ILE A 6 -6.15 -3.26 23.62
N GLU A 7 -5.04 -2.52 23.67
CA GLU A 7 -4.70 -1.48 22.67
C GLU A 7 -4.58 -2.09 21.25
N ASN A 8 -3.90 -3.23 21.14
CA ASN A 8 -3.77 -3.92 19.86
C ASN A 8 -5.12 -4.48 19.38
N PHE A 9 -5.93 -5.05 20.27
CA PHE A 9 -7.26 -5.55 19.91
C PHE A 9 -8.18 -4.43 19.43
N CYS A 10 -8.25 -3.31 20.16
CA CYS A 10 -9.02 -2.15 19.73
C CYS A 10 -8.53 -1.60 18.38
N SER A 11 -7.22 -1.51 18.19
CA SER A 11 -6.62 -1.04 16.94
C SER A 11 -7.00 -1.94 15.77
N LEU A 12 -6.91 -3.26 15.92
CA LEU A 12 -7.32 -4.23 14.89
C LEU A 12 -8.83 -4.18 14.61
N SER A 13 -9.67 -3.98 15.63
CA SER A 13 -11.12 -3.85 15.46
C SER A 13 -11.45 -2.60 14.64
N VAL A 14 -10.86 -1.45 14.96
CA VAL A 14 -11.03 -0.20 14.20
C VAL A 14 -10.54 -0.37 12.77
N LEU A 15 -9.40 -1.03 12.57
CA LEU A 15 -8.84 -1.31 11.24
C LEU A 15 -9.81 -2.15 10.40
N ASN A 16 -10.38 -3.22 10.97
CA ASN A 16 -11.34 -4.08 10.26
C ASN A 16 -12.62 -3.32 9.93
N ILE A 17 -13.18 -2.58 10.88
CA ILE A 17 -14.36 -1.74 10.65
C ILE A 17 -14.10 -0.76 9.50
N THR A 18 -12.96 -0.08 9.51
CA THR A 18 -12.56 0.85 8.45
C THR A 18 -12.47 0.13 7.10
N ASN A 19 -11.88 -1.06 7.06
CA ASN A 19 -11.73 -1.83 5.82
C ASN A 19 -13.07 -2.22 5.18
N TYR A 20 -14.13 -2.41 5.96
CA TYR A 20 -15.46 -2.75 5.44
C TYR A 20 -16.33 -1.53 5.15
N ILE A 21 -16.30 -0.50 6.00
CA ILE A 21 -17.17 0.67 5.85
C ILE A 21 -16.79 1.48 4.60
N PHE A 22 -15.51 1.71 4.34
CA PHE A 22 -15.10 2.55 3.21
C PHE A 22 -15.56 2.03 1.85
N PRO A 23 -15.38 0.74 1.49
CA PRO A 23 -15.91 0.21 0.23
C PRO A 23 -17.45 0.32 0.14
N VAL A 24 -18.17 0.08 1.23
CA VAL A 24 -19.64 0.17 1.26
C VAL A 24 -20.11 1.59 0.93
N VAL A 25 -19.37 2.62 1.33
CA VAL A 25 -19.72 4.02 1.01
C VAL A 25 -19.24 4.41 -0.39
N ILE A 26 -18.01 4.04 -0.75
CA ILE A 26 -17.38 4.48 -2.01
C ILE A 26 -17.99 3.79 -3.23
N ILE A 27 -18.25 2.49 -3.18
CA ILE A 27 -18.67 1.74 -4.37
C ILE A 27 -20.01 2.26 -4.92
N PRO A 28 -21.09 2.42 -4.12
CA PRO A 28 -22.34 3.00 -4.62
C PRO A 28 -22.18 4.44 -5.11
N PHE A 29 -21.34 5.24 -4.44
CA PHE A 29 -21.07 6.60 -4.88
C PHE A 29 -20.41 6.63 -6.27
N LEU A 30 -19.38 5.81 -6.48
CA LEU A 30 -18.66 5.74 -7.75
C LEU A 30 -19.55 5.18 -8.86
N THR A 31 -20.31 4.12 -8.62
CA THR A 31 -21.19 3.52 -9.63
C THR A 31 -22.26 4.51 -10.08
N ASN A 32 -22.81 5.30 -9.16
CA ASN A 32 -23.80 6.33 -9.49
C ASN A 32 -23.22 7.52 -10.25
N ARG A 33 -21.97 7.93 -9.96
CA ARG A 33 -21.33 9.10 -10.60
C ARG A 33 -20.67 8.76 -11.91
N LEU A 34 -19.95 7.66 -11.96
CA LEU A 34 -19.18 7.25 -13.14
C LEU A 34 -20.02 6.48 -14.18
N GLY A 35 -21.11 5.87 -13.76
CA GLY A 35 -21.84 4.90 -14.55
C GLY A 35 -21.11 3.55 -14.65
N SER A 36 -21.80 2.54 -15.16
CA SER A 36 -21.31 1.16 -15.19
C SER A 36 -20.03 0.98 -16.04
N GLU A 37 -19.93 1.68 -17.17
CA GLU A 37 -18.80 1.55 -18.09
C GLU A 37 -17.50 2.10 -17.49
N SER A 38 -17.49 3.37 -17.07
CA SER A 38 -16.30 4.01 -16.50
C SER A 38 -15.88 3.37 -15.18
N TYR A 39 -16.85 2.97 -14.35
CA TYR A 39 -16.57 2.19 -13.14
C TYR A 39 -15.97 0.83 -13.47
N GLY A 40 -16.46 0.14 -14.50
CA GLY A 40 -15.93 -1.14 -14.97
C GLY A 40 -14.47 -1.04 -15.42
N ARG A 41 -14.13 -0.01 -16.21
CA ARG A 41 -12.73 0.26 -16.64
C ARG A 41 -11.81 0.52 -15.45
N TYR A 42 -12.25 1.35 -14.51
CA TYR A 42 -11.53 1.61 -13.26
C TYR A 42 -11.32 0.33 -12.45
N ALA A 43 -12.37 -0.46 -12.21
CA ALA A 43 -12.30 -1.69 -11.42
C ALA A 43 -11.40 -2.76 -12.06
N PHE A 44 -11.45 -2.88 -13.39
CA PHE A 44 -10.57 -3.78 -14.15
C PHE A 44 -9.10 -3.36 -14.02
N SER A 45 -8.79 -2.08 -14.23
CA SER A 45 -7.43 -1.55 -14.09
C SER A 45 -6.90 -1.72 -12.66
N LEU A 46 -7.74 -1.46 -11.66
CA LEU A 46 -7.39 -1.66 -10.25
C LEU A 46 -7.09 -3.14 -9.93
N SER A 47 -7.83 -4.06 -10.52
CA SER A 47 -7.59 -5.50 -10.35
C SER A 47 -6.22 -5.91 -10.88
N ILE A 48 -5.81 -5.42 -12.05
CA ILE A 48 -4.47 -5.67 -12.60
C ILE A 48 -3.39 -5.11 -11.66
N ILE A 49 -3.57 -3.89 -11.15
CA ILE A 49 -2.65 -3.30 -10.17
C ILE A 49 -2.51 -4.17 -8.92
N HIS A 50 -3.62 -4.73 -8.42
CA HIS A 50 -3.58 -5.63 -7.26
C HIS A 50 -2.83 -6.93 -7.54
N TYR A 51 -2.89 -7.49 -8.76
CA TYR A 51 -2.05 -8.64 -9.13
C TYR A 51 -0.57 -8.30 -9.07
N PHE A 52 -0.14 -7.13 -9.55
CA PHE A 52 1.25 -6.70 -9.42
C PHE A 52 1.67 -6.58 -7.95
N ILE A 53 0.83 -5.98 -7.12
CA ILE A 53 1.08 -5.85 -5.68
C ILE A 53 1.26 -7.22 -5.02
N LEU A 54 0.38 -8.17 -5.33
CA LEU A 54 0.42 -9.54 -4.80
C LEU A 54 1.74 -10.23 -5.15
N ILE A 55 2.22 -10.08 -6.39
CA ILE A 55 3.48 -10.68 -6.82
C ILE A 55 4.68 -9.99 -6.13
N ILE A 56 4.68 -8.66 -6.02
CA ILE A 56 5.76 -7.92 -5.35
C ILE A 56 5.83 -8.27 -3.86
N GLN A 57 4.69 -8.47 -3.21
CA GLN A 57 4.65 -8.82 -1.80
C GLN A 57 5.08 -10.26 -1.50
N TYR A 58 4.81 -11.20 -2.37
CA TYR A 58 5.19 -12.63 -2.39
C TYR A 58 5.73 -13.21 -1.06
N GLY A 59 4.97 -13.08 0.01
CA GLY A 59 5.35 -13.64 1.31
C GLY A 59 6.44 -12.87 2.10
N PHE A 60 7.05 -11.82 1.53
CA PHE A 60 8.04 -11.00 2.24
C PHE A 60 7.49 -10.39 3.53
N ASP A 61 6.21 -10.01 3.54
CA ASP A 61 5.61 -9.43 4.73
C ASP A 61 5.52 -10.43 5.88
N LEU A 62 5.26 -11.69 5.59
CA LEU A 62 5.18 -12.75 6.61
C LEU A 62 6.55 -13.10 7.19
N SER A 63 7.56 -13.33 6.33
CA SER A 63 8.92 -13.62 6.75
C SER A 63 9.54 -12.45 7.52
N ALA A 64 9.40 -11.24 7.00
CA ALA A 64 9.92 -10.04 7.65
C ALA A 64 9.25 -9.76 9.01
N THR A 65 7.95 -9.97 9.14
CA THR A 65 7.23 -9.86 10.43
C THR A 65 7.81 -10.81 11.46
N ARG A 66 8.03 -12.09 11.08
CA ARG A 66 8.63 -13.10 11.93
C ARG A 66 10.04 -12.71 12.37
N ASP A 67 10.86 -12.27 11.43
CA ASP A 67 12.26 -11.92 11.72
C ASP A 67 12.37 -10.70 12.64
N ILE A 68 11.50 -9.69 12.47
CA ILE A 68 11.43 -8.53 13.37
C ILE A 68 10.97 -8.94 14.78
N ALA A 69 10.05 -9.90 14.88
CA ALA A 69 9.55 -10.41 16.18
C ALA A 69 10.63 -11.19 16.95
N LEU A 70 11.46 -11.95 16.24
CA LEU A 70 12.53 -12.77 16.84
C LEU A 70 13.74 -11.93 17.30
N HIS A 71 14.00 -10.78 16.66
CA HIS A 71 15.18 -9.97 16.95
C HIS A 71 14.78 -8.65 17.60
N SER A 72 15.16 -8.45 18.87
CA SER A 72 14.89 -7.20 19.61
C SER A 72 15.96 -6.13 19.44
N GLU A 73 17.16 -6.50 19.02
CA GLU A 73 18.30 -5.59 18.89
C GLU A 73 18.10 -4.60 17.74
N HIS A 74 18.41 -3.33 17.99
CA HIS A 74 18.24 -2.24 17.03
C HIS A 74 18.99 -2.48 15.71
N TYR A 75 20.21 -3.00 15.79
CA TYR A 75 21.07 -3.28 14.64
C TYR A 75 20.43 -4.32 13.69
N TYR A 76 19.94 -5.44 14.23
CA TYR A 76 19.28 -6.48 13.42
C TYR A 76 18.00 -5.98 12.79
N ARG A 77 17.15 -5.27 13.55
CA ARG A 77 15.91 -4.67 13.02
C ARG A 77 16.18 -3.69 11.90
N GLN A 78 17.22 -2.86 12.02
CA GLN A 78 17.60 -1.92 10.98
C GLN A 78 18.05 -2.63 9.71
N ASN A 79 18.82 -3.71 9.83
CA ASN A 79 19.30 -4.49 8.70
C ASN A 79 18.15 -5.22 8.00
N ILE A 80 17.25 -5.89 8.75
CA ILE A 80 16.06 -6.53 8.19
C ILE A 80 15.20 -5.49 7.44
N TYR A 81 14.92 -4.36 8.10
CA TYR A 81 14.14 -3.27 7.50
C TYR A 81 14.76 -2.81 6.17
N SER A 82 16.05 -2.53 6.17
CA SER A 82 16.75 -2.04 4.99
C SER A 82 16.77 -3.07 3.87
N THR A 83 17.00 -4.35 4.19
CA THR A 83 17.07 -5.43 3.19
C THR A 83 15.70 -5.65 2.54
N VAL A 84 14.64 -5.75 3.33
CA VAL A 84 13.28 -5.95 2.81
C VAL A 84 12.83 -4.76 1.97
N MET A 85 13.06 -3.53 2.44
CA MET A 85 12.72 -2.32 1.69
C MET A 85 13.51 -2.23 0.37
N PHE A 86 14.79 -2.60 0.38
CA PHE A 86 15.61 -2.62 -0.84
C PHE A 86 15.08 -3.63 -1.87
N ILE A 87 14.81 -4.86 -1.44
CA ILE A 87 14.26 -5.91 -2.31
C ILE A 87 12.92 -5.47 -2.92
N LYS A 88 12.01 -4.97 -2.09
CA LYS A 88 10.70 -4.47 -2.55
C LYS A 88 10.86 -3.30 -3.53
N LEU A 89 11.82 -2.41 -3.32
CA LEU A 89 12.10 -1.30 -4.23
C LEU A 89 12.58 -1.81 -5.60
N VAL A 90 13.49 -2.79 -5.62
CA VAL A 90 13.96 -3.41 -6.87
C VAL A 90 12.80 -4.08 -7.62
N PHE A 91 11.95 -4.85 -6.92
CA PHE A 91 10.76 -5.43 -7.54
C PHE A 91 9.77 -4.37 -8.04
N ASN A 92 9.57 -3.27 -7.31
CA ASN A 92 8.74 -2.17 -7.80
C ASN A 92 9.25 -1.63 -9.13
N ILE A 93 10.55 -1.33 -9.24
CA ILE A 93 11.14 -0.83 -10.49
C ILE A 93 10.91 -1.83 -11.63
N LEU A 94 11.21 -3.11 -11.41
CA LEU A 94 11.07 -4.16 -12.40
C LEU A 94 9.61 -4.31 -12.86
N PHE A 95 8.67 -4.39 -11.93
CA PHE A 95 7.26 -4.60 -12.24
C PHE A 95 6.57 -3.36 -12.81
N ILE A 96 6.97 -2.14 -12.41
CA ILE A 96 6.47 -0.90 -13.02
C ILE A 96 6.97 -0.81 -14.48
N THR A 97 8.24 -1.14 -14.73
CA THR A 97 8.77 -1.19 -16.09
C THR A 97 8.00 -2.21 -16.94
N PHE A 98 7.71 -3.39 -16.39
CA PHE A 98 6.90 -4.41 -17.06
C PHE A 98 5.47 -3.93 -17.31
N LEU A 99 4.84 -3.24 -16.37
CA LEU A 99 3.51 -2.65 -16.54
C LEU A 99 3.49 -1.63 -17.69
N VAL A 100 4.49 -0.75 -17.76
CA VAL A 100 4.62 0.23 -18.85
C VAL A 100 4.78 -0.44 -20.22
N LEU A 101 5.56 -1.53 -20.28
CA LEU A 101 5.68 -2.33 -21.50
C LEU A 101 4.35 -3.00 -21.89
N MET A 102 3.61 -3.55 -20.93
CA MET A 102 2.28 -4.12 -21.18
C MET A 102 1.30 -3.05 -21.73
N ILE A 103 1.29 -1.85 -21.18
CA ILE A 103 0.46 -0.74 -21.67
C ILE A 103 0.79 -0.41 -23.13
N SER A 104 2.06 -0.44 -23.51
CA SER A 104 2.49 -0.13 -24.89
C SER A 104 2.14 -1.21 -25.91
N VAL A 105 2.10 -2.49 -25.47
CA VAL A 105 1.92 -3.66 -26.39
C VAL A 105 0.46 -4.10 -26.49
N ILE A 106 -0.29 -3.99 -25.39
CA ILE A 106 -1.67 -4.50 -25.32
C ILE A 106 -2.66 -3.36 -25.65
N PRO A 107 -3.37 -3.41 -26.81
CA PRO A 107 -4.28 -2.34 -27.24
C PRO A 107 -5.36 -2.00 -26.21
N LEU A 108 -5.91 -3.02 -25.53
CA LEU A 108 -6.92 -2.84 -24.47
C LEU A 108 -6.38 -2.03 -23.29
N MET A 109 -5.11 -2.21 -22.93
CA MET A 109 -4.49 -1.44 -21.84
C MET A 109 -4.05 -0.05 -22.32
N ASN A 110 -3.70 0.09 -23.59
CA ASN A 110 -3.30 1.36 -24.18
C ASN A 110 -4.45 2.37 -24.16
N SER A 111 -5.68 1.96 -24.46
CA SER A 111 -6.86 2.81 -24.44
C SER A 111 -7.12 3.43 -23.06
N ASP A 112 -6.83 2.70 -22.00
CA ASP A 112 -7.00 3.12 -20.60
C ASP A 112 -5.65 3.36 -19.89
N GLY A 113 -4.58 3.61 -20.64
CA GLY A 113 -3.20 3.70 -20.15
C GLY A 113 -3.01 4.69 -18.99
N ILE A 114 -3.77 5.78 -18.99
CA ILE A 114 -3.71 6.79 -17.93
C ILE A 114 -4.18 6.25 -16.58
N LEU A 115 -5.13 5.29 -16.54
CA LEU A 115 -5.57 4.65 -15.31
C LEU A 115 -4.42 3.85 -14.66
N TYR A 116 -3.68 3.10 -15.48
CA TYR A 116 -2.54 2.32 -14.99
C TYR A 116 -1.40 3.22 -14.52
N ILE A 117 -1.10 4.31 -15.25
CA ILE A 117 -0.07 5.28 -14.86
C ILE A 117 -0.42 5.93 -13.53
N TYR A 118 -1.67 6.37 -13.36
CA TYR A 118 -2.13 6.93 -12.09
C TYR A 118 -2.14 5.88 -10.97
N GLY A 119 -2.33 4.60 -11.30
CA GLY A 119 -2.30 3.48 -10.37
C GLY A 119 -0.91 3.08 -9.87
N VAL A 120 0.18 3.53 -10.52
CA VAL A 120 1.55 3.25 -10.06
C VAL A 120 1.77 3.67 -8.61
N GLY A 121 1.17 4.79 -8.18
CA GLY A 121 1.26 5.23 -6.80
C GLY A 121 0.61 4.27 -5.79
N ILE A 122 -0.41 3.49 -6.21
CA ILE A 122 -0.99 2.42 -5.38
C ILE A 122 0.03 1.30 -5.21
N ILE A 123 0.68 0.86 -6.31
CA ILE A 123 1.70 -0.20 -6.27
C ILE A 123 2.83 0.19 -5.31
N VAL A 124 3.45 1.35 -5.52
CA VAL A 124 4.55 1.85 -4.71
C VAL A 124 4.11 2.05 -3.25
N GLY A 125 3.00 2.75 -3.04
CA GLY A 125 2.51 3.10 -1.71
C GLY A 125 2.15 1.88 -0.87
N GLN A 126 1.49 0.87 -1.48
CA GLN A 126 1.06 -0.33 -0.75
C GLN A 126 2.23 -1.29 -0.50
N THR A 127 3.11 -1.50 -1.47
CA THR A 127 4.21 -2.47 -1.33
C THR A 127 5.33 -1.97 -0.44
N LEU A 128 5.64 -0.67 -0.47
CA LEU A 128 6.68 -0.07 0.37
C LEU A 128 6.17 0.37 1.75
N CYS A 129 4.87 0.25 2.03
CA CYS A 129 4.34 0.53 3.36
C CYS A 129 4.84 -0.53 4.37
N PRO A 130 5.55 -0.15 5.45
CA PRO A 130 6.19 -1.11 6.35
C PRO A 130 5.22 -1.67 7.42
N PHE A 131 4.03 -2.15 7.03
CA PHE A 131 3.06 -2.73 7.98
C PHE A 131 3.61 -3.97 8.68
N TRP A 132 4.37 -4.80 7.97
CA TRP A 132 5.05 -5.96 8.51
C TRP A 132 5.99 -5.61 9.68
N PHE A 133 6.65 -4.44 9.64
CA PHE A 133 7.49 -3.97 10.73
C PHE A 133 6.66 -3.69 11.99
N PHE A 134 5.55 -2.94 11.84
CA PHE A 134 4.67 -2.63 12.98
C PHE A 134 4.00 -3.86 13.56
N GLN A 135 3.67 -4.85 12.71
CA GLN A 135 3.17 -6.17 13.16
C GLN A 135 4.23 -6.91 13.98
N GLY A 136 5.46 -6.99 13.49
CA GLY A 136 6.57 -7.67 14.17
C GLY A 136 6.92 -7.08 15.54
N ILE A 137 6.77 -5.77 15.73
CA ILE A 137 6.97 -5.12 17.03
C ILE A 137 5.70 -4.99 17.87
N GLU A 138 4.57 -5.54 17.38
CA GLU A 138 3.24 -5.49 18.02
C GLU A 138 2.74 -4.06 18.32
N LYS A 139 2.97 -3.12 17.41
CA LYS A 139 2.50 -1.73 17.49
C LYS A 139 1.40 -1.46 16.46
N MET A 140 0.25 -2.15 16.62
CA MET A 140 -0.85 -2.12 15.65
C MET A 140 -1.47 -0.74 15.44
N LYS A 141 -1.37 0.15 16.41
CA LYS A 141 -1.90 1.53 16.32
C LYS A 141 -1.38 2.30 15.09
N PHE A 142 -0.10 2.11 14.72
CA PHE A 142 0.46 2.81 13.57
C PHE A 142 -0.11 2.29 12.25
N ILE A 143 -0.43 1.00 12.17
CA ILE A 143 -1.11 0.40 11.02
C ILE A 143 -2.51 0.99 10.89
N THR A 144 -3.25 1.09 12.01
CA THR A 144 -4.61 1.65 12.03
C THR A 144 -4.62 3.11 11.57
N ILE A 145 -3.70 3.94 12.07
CA ILE A 145 -3.60 5.35 11.67
C ILE A 145 -3.24 5.46 10.18
N ALA A 146 -2.24 4.70 9.72
CA ALA A 146 -1.83 4.72 8.32
C ALA A 146 -2.98 4.27 7.39
N ASN A 147 -3.71 3.20 7.72
CA ASN A 147 -4.88 2.77 6.96
C ASN A 147 -6.00 3.81 6.94
N PHE A 148 -6.20 4.51 8.06
CA PHE A 148 -7.18 5.60 8.11
C PHE A 148 -6.78 6.72 7.14
N VAL A 149 -5.50 7.12 7.10
CA VAL A 149 -4.96 8.10 6.14
C VAL A 149 -5.15 7.62 4.71
N ILE A 150 -4.76 6.36 4.41
CA ILE A 150 -4.88 5.74 3.07
C ILE A 150 -6.32 5.82 2.55
N ARG A 151 -7.32 5.71 3.42
CA ARG A 151 -8.72 5.66 3.01
C ARG A 151 -9.42 7.01 3.07
N LEU A 152 -9.15 7.81 4.10
CA LEU A 152 -9.80 9.10 4.31
C LEU A 152 -9.44 10.11 3.22
N ILE A 153 -8.15 10.21 2.85
CA ILE A 153 -7.70 11.15 1.84
C ILE A 153 -8.39 10.91 0.50
N PRO A 154 -8.35 9.71 -0.11
CA PRO A 154 -9.05 9.49 -1.37
C PRO A 154 -10.57 9.62 -1.24
N LEU A 155 -11.17 9.22 -0.11
CA LEU A 155 -12.61 9.39 0.10
C LEU A 155 -13.01 10.86 -0.02
N LEU A 156 -12.31 11.75 0.68
CA LEU A 156 -12.59 13.19 0.63
C LEU A 156 -12.38 13.76 -0.77
N LEU A 157 -11.28 13.41 -1.42
CA LEU A 157 -10.96 13.88 -2.78
C LEU A 157 -11.99 13.36 -3.80
N ILE A 158 -12.41 12.10 -3.71
CA ILE A 158 -13.42 11.50 -4.59
C ILE A 158 -14.76 12.23 -4.42
N ILE A 159 -15.23 12.44 -3.20
CA ILE A 159 -16.52 13.10 -2.94
C ILE A 159 -16.50 14.56 -3.46
N LEU A 160 -15.37 15.26 -3.33
CA LEU A 160 -15.25 16.66 -3.72
C LEU A 160 -15.10 16.86 -5.24
N TYR A 161 -14.33 15.99 -5.90
CA TYR A 161 -13.88 16.23 -7.27
C TYR A 161 -14.50 15.32 -8.33
N VAL A 162 -14.99 14.12 -7.96
CA VAL A 162 -15.61 13.18 -8.91
C VAL A 162 -17.09 13.53 -9.10
N LYS A 163 -17.44 14.03 -10.29
CA LYS A 163 -18.79 14.51 -10.59
C LYS A 163 -19.46 13.71 -11.69
N ASP A 164 -18.72 13.26 -12.69
CA ASP A 164 -19.26 12.59 -13.86
C ASP A 164 -18.36 11.42 -14.34
N SER A 165 -18.76 10.79 -15.45
CA SER A 165 -18.09 9.61 -16.01
C SER A 165 -16.67 9.87 -16.50
N ALA A 166 -16.33 11.11 -16.89
CA ALA A 166 -15.00 11.48 -17.38
C ALA A 166 -13.96 11.52 -16.24
N ASP A 167 -14.41 11.63 -15.00
CA ASP A 167 -13.56 11.73 -13.80
C ASP A 167 -13.03 10.37 -13.32
N GLY A 168 -13.40 9.26 -13.93
CA GLY A 168 -12.97 7.90 -13.53
C GLY A 168 -11.45 7.76 -13.38
N LYS A 169 -10.66 8.43 -14.20
CA LYS A 169 -9.19 8.45 -14.09
C LYS A 169 -8.69 9.10 -12.79
N TYR A 170 -9.38 10.11 -12.29
CA TYR A 170 -9.00 10.80 -11.05
C TYR A 170 -9.24 9.94 -9.81
N VAL A 171 -10.19 9.01 -9.85
CA VAL A 171 -10.40 8.05 -8.75
C VAL A 171 -9.13 7.25 -8.50
N MET A 172 -8.48 6.76 -9.56
CA MET A 172 -7.21 6.04 -9.47
C MET A 172 -6.10 6.93 -8.92
N LEU A 173 -6.01 8.17 -9.39
CA LEU A 173 -5.05 9.16 -8.91
C LEU A 173 -5.24 9.45 -7.41
N PHE A 174 -6.48 9.68 -6.97
CA PHE A 174 -6.77 10.00 -5.57
C PHE A 174 -6.45 8.82 -4.65
N GLN A 175 -6.72 7.58 -5.09
CA GLN A 175 -6.30 6.40 -4.35
C GLN A 175 -4.77 6.30 -4.26
N SER A 176 -4.06 6.59 -5.34
CA SER A 176 -2.59 6.64 -5.34
C SER A 176 -2.06 7.65 -4.33
N ILE A 177 -2.64 8.85 -4.28
CA ILE A 177 -2.29 9.88 -3.29
C ILE A 177 -2.50 9.36 -1.87
N GLY A 178 -3.62 8.68 -1.60
CA GLY A 178 -3.90 8.08 -0.30
C GLY A 178 -2.85 7.04 0.12
N PHE A 179 -2.54 6.10 -0.78
CA PHE A 179 -1.51 5.07 -0.51
C PHE A 179 -0.11 5.66 -0.33
N MET A 180 0.26 6.65 -1.14
CA MET A 180 1.54 7.36 -0.99
C MET A 180 1.61 8.12 0.34
N ALA A 181 0.54 8.80 0.74
CA ALA A 181 0.47 9.50 2.03
C ALA A 181 0.59 8.54 3.22
N GLY A 182 -0.10 7.38 3.19
CA GLY A 182 0.02 6.36 4.23
C GLY A 182 1.40 5.73 4.30
N MET A 183 2.03 5.48 3.16
CA MET A 183 3.42 5.01 3.08
C MET A 183 4.38 6.03 3.69
N LEU A 184 4.29 7.30 3.28
CA LEU A 184 5.14 8.37 3.82
C LEU A 184 4.96 8.52 5.33
N PHE A 185 3.73 8.56 5.82
CA PHE A 185 3.44 8.56 7.25
C PHE A 185 4.12 7.40 7.97
N SER A 186 3.96 6.18 7.46
CA SER A 186 4.54 4.97 8.06
C SER A 186 6.06 4.99 8.08
N MET A 187 6.70 5.45 6.99
CA MET A 187 8.15 5.61 6.91
C MET A 187 8.67 6.67 7.89
N LEU A 188 7.97 7.80 8.03
CA LEU A 188 8.30 8.84 9.00
C LEU A 188 8.22 8.30 10.43
N VAL A 189 7.19 7.53 10.77
CA VAL A 189 7.08 6.87 12.07
C VAL A 189 8.27 5.93 12.32
N VAL A 190 8.64 5.08 11.34
CA VAL A 190 9.82 4.20 11.47
C VAL A 190 11.10 5.01 11.67
N ARG A 191 11.23 6.13 10.97
CA ARG A 191 12.42 6.98 11.03
C ARG A 191 12.54 7.72 12.37
N PHE A 192 11.47 8.34 12.83
CA PHE A 192 11.51 9.24 13.98
C PHE A 192 11.23 8.54 15.32
N GLU A 193 10.24 7.65 15.37
CA GLU A 193 9.86 6.94 16.60
C GLU A 193 10.79 5.76 16.88
N PHE A 194 11.14 4.98 15.85
CA PHE A 194 12.00 3.79 16.00
C PHE A 194 13.46 4.04 15.62
N LYS A 195 13.78 5.25 15.12
CA LYS A 195 15.14 5.71 14.77
C LYS A 195 15.87 4.78 13.78
N LEU A 196 15.13 3.98 12.99
CA LEU A 196 15.72 3.14 11.96
C LEU A 196 16.09 3.99 10.75
N LYS A 197 17.31 3.75 10.24
CA LYS A 197 17.80 4.38 9.02
C LYS A 197 17.83 3.35 7.90
N PHE A 198 17.55 3.78 6.69
CA PHE A 198 17.80 2.95 5.51
C PHE A 198 19.32 2.86 5.28
N VAL A 199 19.85 1.64 5.32
CA VAL A 199 21.26 1.34 5.06
C VAL A 199 21.30 0.37 3.88
N ILE A 200 22.15 0.64 2.89
CA ILE A 200 22.31 -0.28 1.74
C ILE A 200 22.77 -1.64 2.26
N PRO A 201 22.00 -2.73 2.03
CA PRO A 201 22.32 -4.04 2.60
C PRO A 201 23.61 -4.61 2.03
N GLN A 202 24.44 -5.20 2.89
CA GLN A 202 25.63 -5.92 2.44
C GLN A 202 25.23 -7.25 1.79
N LYS A 203 25.95 -7.66 0.72
CA LYS A 203 25.68 -8.88 -0.08
C LYS A 203 25.40 -10.16 0.72
N LYS A 204 26.03 -10.30 1.89
CA LYS A 204 25.91 -11.48 2.75
C LYS A 204 24.50 -11.68 3.37
N MET A 205 23.70 -10.61 3.48
CA MET A 205 22.37 -10.65 4.11
C MET A 205 21.22 -10.95 3.13
N ILE A 206 21.46 -10.74 1.83
CA ILE A 206 20.44 -11.00 0.80
C ILE A 206 20.26 -12.51 0.55
N GLN A 207 21.26 -13.33 0.89
CA GLN A 207 21.24 -14.79 0.65
C GLN A 207 20.56 -15.60 1.77
N THR A 208 20.22 -14.99 2.89
CA THR A 208 19.67 -15.67 4.08
C THR A 208 18.16 -15.45 4.27
N GLN A 209 17.52 -14.70 3.38
CA GLN A 209 16.06 -14.50 3.31
C GLN A 209 15.45 -15.15 2.05
#